data_11901730370201ed65d3974b799076c5
#
_entry.id   11901730370201ed65d3974b799076c5
#
_cell.length_a   1.000
_cell.length_b   1.000
_cell.length_c   1.000
_cell.angle_alpha   90.00
_cell.angle_beta   90.00
_cell.angle_gamma   90.00
#
_symmetry.space_group_name_H-M   'P 1'
#
loop_
_entity.id
_entity.type
_entity.pdbx_description
1 polymer ?
#
loop_
_entity_poly.entity_id
_entity_poly.type
_entity_poly.pdbx_seq_one_letter_code
_entity_poly.pdbx_strand_id
1 'polypeptide(L)'
;ANLGDSRVYRYTHGALTQLTRDHRFALGGRHELYQYLGASDEDTEISPTIGKIDRVAGERLLLCTDGVSGKLSDEELAAMLTAHPDAGDAAGAIIAAVKSVATDNATVLVVDL
;
A
#
# COMPACT_ATOMS: atom_id res chain seq x y z
N ALA A 1 9.50 8.22 0.12
CA ALA A 1 9.99 7.64 1.37
C ALA A 1 8.89 6.82 2.02
N ASN A 2 9.25 5.68 2.59
CA ASN A 2 8.33 4.81 3.34
C ASN A 2 8.92 4.46 4.70
N LEU A 3 8.08 4.55 5.74
CA LEU A 3 8.40 4.13 7.09
C LEU A 3 7.15 3.48 7.69
N GLY A 4 7.21 2.19 8.00
CA GLY A 4 6.07 1.39 8.41
C GLY A 4 5.71 0.32 7.39
N ASP A 5 4.48 -0.17 7.41
CA ASP A 5 3.97 -1.24 6.53
C ASP A 5 2.85 -0.79 5.57
N SER A 6 2.56 0.50 5.51
CA SER A 6 1.78 1.06 4.42
C SER A 6 2.55 0.90 3.11
N ARG A 7 1.86 0.57 2.04
CA ARG A 7 2.49 0.20 0.78
C ARG A 7 2.26 1.22 -0.32
N VAL A 8 3.23 1.33 -1.20
CA VAL A 8 3.11 2.00 -2.50
C VAL A 8 3.31 0.98 -3.59
N TYR A 9 2.36 0.93 -4.51
CA TYR A 9 2.42 0.08 -5.70
C TYR A 9 2.45 0.95 -6.95
N ARG A 10 3.11 0.44 -7.98
CA ARG A 10 3.02 0.92 -9.36
C ARG A 10 2.14 -0.03 -10.15
N TYR A 11 1.14 0.52 -10.82
CA TYR A 11 0.28 -0.22 -11.74
C TYR A 11 0.61 0.18 -13.19
N THR A 12 0.89 -0.84 -14.01
CA THR A 12 1.23 -0.66 -15.42
C THR A 12 0.65 -1.83 -16.22
N HIS A 13 -0.19 -1.54 -17.19
CA HIS A 13 -0.75 -2.54 -18.14
C HIS A 13 -1.33 -3.80 -17.47
N GLY A 14 -2.09 -3.64 -16.42
CA GLY A 14 -2.71 -4.76 -15.70
C GLY A 14 -1.83 -5.42 -14.64
N ALA A 15 -0.57 -5.02 -14.53
CA ALA A 15 0.36 -5.53 -13.53
C ALA A 15 0.54 -4.55 -12.36
N LEU A 16 0.56 -5.07 -11.14
CA LEU A 16 0.83 -4.34 -9.92
C LEU A 16 2.20 -4.74 -9.37
N THR A 17 3.04 -3.76 -9.08
CA THR A 17 4.38 -3.97 -8.51
C THR A 17 4.53 -3.18 -7.24
N GLN A 18 4.80 -3.83 -6.11
CA GLN A 18 5.09 -3.15 -4.85
C GLN A 18 6.44 -2.44 -4.93
N LEU A 19 6.46 -1.14 -4.62
CA LEU A 19 7.66 -0.30 -4.63
C LEU A 19 8.29 -0.14 -3.24
N THR A 20 7.52 -0.38 -2.19
CA THR A 20 7.95 -0.25 -0.80
C THR A 20 8.29 -1.60 -0.20
N ARG A 21 9.04 -1.57 0.90
CA ARG A 21 9.29 -2.73 1.74
C ARG A 21 8.60 -2.54 3.08
N ASP A 22 7.83 -3.52 3.53
CA ASP A 22 7.18 -3.47 4.84
C ASP A 22 8.22 -3.53 5.96
N HIS A 23 8.15 -2.61 6.90
CA HIS A 23 8.99 -2.57 8.11
C HIS A 23 8.29 -3.30 9.26
N ARG A 24 8.00 -4.58 9.07
CA ARG A 24 7.33 -5.43 10.07
C ARG A 24 7.97 -6.81 10.19
N PHE A 25 7.90 -7.39 11.39
CA PHE A 25 8.25 -8.78 11.64
C PHE A 25 7.00 -9.65 11.71
N ALA A 26 7.12 -10.88 11.28
CA ALA A 26 6.15 -11.93 11.57
C ALA A 26 6.65 -12.73 12.79
N LEU A 27 6.18 -12.40 13.97
CA LEU A 27 6.50 -13.10 15.21
C LEU A 27 5.23 -13.76 15.77
N GLY A 28 5.22 -15.09 15.84
CA GLY A 28 4.15 -15.83 16.52
C GLY A 28 2.73 -15.58 15.97
N GLY A 29 2.58 -15.28 14.66
CA GLY A 29 1.30 -14.98 14.02
C GLY A 29 0.82 -13.53 14.23
N ARG A 30 1.62 -12.68 14.85
CA ARG A 30 1.39 -11.22 14.93
C ARG A 30 2.36 -10.50 14.03
N HIS A 31 1.90 -9.40 13.45
CA HIS A 31 2.73 -8.47 12.70
C HIS A 31 3.07 -7.30 13.62
N GLU A 32 4.34 -7.13 13.95
CA GLU A 32 4.84 -6.02 14.77
C GLU A 32 5.72 -5.13 13.90
N LEU A 33 5.45 -3.83 13.93
CA LEU A 33 6.28 -2.83 13.25
C LEU A 33 7.61 -2.71 13.99
N TYR A 34 8.72 -2.77 13.25
CA TYR A 34 10.05 -2.47 13.79
C TYR A 34 10.53 -1.06 13.46
N GLN A 35 9.86 -0.37 12.51
CA GLN A 35 10.10 1.04 12.20
C GLN A 35 8.79 1.77 11.95
N TYR A 36 8.57 2.88 12.64
CA TYR A 36 7.41 3.75 12.50
C TYR A 36 7.73 5.15 13.04
N LEU A 37 6.93 6.16 12.64
CA LEU A 37 7.08 7.52 13.16
C LEU A 37 6.72 7.53 14.64
N GLY A 38 7.65 8.04 15.48
CA GLY A 38 7.49 8.08 16.93
C GLY A 38 8.02 6.85 17.66
N ALA A 39 8.71 5.93 17.00
CA ALA A 39 9.52 4.92 17.67
C ALA A 39 10.55 5.65 18.55
N SER A 40 10.49 5.41 19.88
CA SER A 40 11.18 6.23 20.88
C SER A 40 12.29 5.48 21.63
N ASP A 41 12.74 4.35 21.13
CA ASP A 41 13.87 3.67 21.76
C ASP A 41 15.18 4.34 21.39
N GLU A 42 16.01 4.69 22.38
CA GLU A 42 17.30 5.34 22.18
C GLU A 42 18.24 4.53 21.26
N ASP A 43 17.96 3.23 21.09
CA ASP A 43 18.73 2.30 20.27
C ASP A 43 18.12 2.04 18.88
N THR A 44 16.95 2.64 18.55
CA THR A 44 16.30 2.41 17.26
C THR A 44 16.65 3.50 16.27
N GLU A 45 17.62 3.25 15.39
CA GLU A 45 17.89 4.12 14.24
C GLU A 45 16.73 4.02 13.23
N ILE A 46 16.02 5.15 13.04
CA ILE A 46 14.99 5.26 12.04
C ILE A 46 15.62 5.34 10.65
N SER A 47 15.40 4.31 9.83
CA SER A 47 15.94 4.20 8.48
C SER A 47 14.82 4.03 7.45
N PRO A 48 14.23 5.13 6.95
CA PRO A 48 13.17 5.04 5.95
C PRO A 48 13.67 4.44 4.64
N THR A 49 12.83 3.64 4.00
CA THR A 49 13.08 3.21 2.62
C THR A 49 12.85 4.40 1.70
N ILE A 50 13.88 4.80 0.94
CA ILE A 50 13.81 5.91 0.00
C ILE A 50 13.96 5.38 -1.41
N GLY A 51 13.04 5.76 -2.29
CA GLY A 51 13.06 5.45 -3.71
C GLY A 51 12.71 6.67 -4.57
N LYS A 52 13.10 6.61 -5.82
CA LYS A 52 12.68 7.55 -6.86
C LYS A 52 11.98 6.75 -7.96
N ILE A 53 10.92 7.30 -8.50
CA ILE A 53 10.22 6.76 -9.65
C ILE A 53 10.15 7.84 -10.72
N ASP A 54 10.32 7.44 -11.97
CA ASP A 54 10.05 8.32 -13.10
C ASP A 54 8.53 8.39 -13.31
N ARG A 55 8.07 9.58 -13.65
CA ARG A 55 6.69 9.78 -14.03
C ARG A 55 6.50 9.33 -15.48
N VAL A 56 5.72 8.27 -15.66
CA VAL A 56 5.38 7.73 -16.98
C VAL A 56 3.88 7.89 -17.20
N ALA A 57 3.51 8.60 -18.25
CA ALA A 57 2.10 8.83 -18.57
C ALA A 57 1.36 7.51 -18.84
N GLY A 58 0.16 7.38 -18.26
CA GLY A 58 -0.67 6.19 -18.37
C GLY A 58 -0.39 5.12 -17.31
N GLU A 59 0.61 5.32 -16.47
CA GLU A 59 0.78 4.54 -15.25
C GLU A 59 0.01 5.16 -14.10
N ARG A 60 -0.24 4.39 -13.04
CA ARG A 60 -0.82 4.90 -11.80
C ARG A 60 -0.12 4.35 -10.57
N LEU A 61 -0.20 5.11 -9.50
CA LEU A 61 0.24 4.68 -8.18
C LEU A 61 -0.97 4.33 -7.31
N LEU A 62 -0.82 3.27 -6.54
CA LEU A 62 -1.73 2.91 -5.46
C LEU A 62 -0.95 3.00 -4.15
N LEU A 63 -1.42 3.84 -3.23
CA LEU A 63 -0.93 3.89 -1.86
C LEU A 63 -2.03 3.36 -0.94
N CYS A 64 -1.69 2.47 -0.03
CA CYS A 64 -2.67 1.92 0.89
C CYS A 64 -2.06 1.53 2.23
N THR A 65 -2.91 1.51 3.26
CA THR A 65 -2.57 0.95 4.57
C THR A 65 -2.73 -0.58 4.58
N ASP A 66 -2.22 -1.22 5.61
CA ASP A 66 -2.29 -2.67 5.84
C ASP A 66 -3.73 -3.20 5.95
N GLY A 67 -4.68 -2.37 6.41
CA GLY A 67 -6.11 -2.67 6.37
C GLY A 67 -6.64 -2.98 4.97
N VAL A 68 -5.94 -2.55 3.91
CA VAL A 68 -6.23 -2.91 2.51
C VAL A 68 -5.37 -4.08 2.05
N SER A 69 -4.04 -3.94 2.09
CA SER A 69 -3.11 -4.95 1.58
C SER A 69 -3.07 -6.25 2.40
N GLY A 70 -3.62 -6.23 3.61
CA GLY A 70 -3.84 -7.43 4.42
C GLY A 70 -5.14 -8.17 4.11
N LYS A 71 -6.03 -7.60 3.29
CA LYS A 71 -7.36 -8.16 2.95
C LYS A 71 -7.53 -8.48 1.49
N LEU A 72 -6.88 -7.73 0.61
CA LEU A 72 -6.94 -7.92 -0.84
C LEU A 72 -5.56 -8.33 -1.34
N SER A 73 -5.52 -9.32 -2.22
CA SER A 73 -4.29 -9.73 -2.90
C SER A 73 -3.87 -8.68 -3.94
N ASP A 74 -2.62 -8.76 -4.36
CA ASP A 74 -2.10 -7.87 -5.41
C ASP A 74 -2.84 -8.08 -6.74
N GLU A 75 -3.31 -9.32 -7.03
CA GLU A 75 -4.12 -9.64 -8.21
C GLU A 75 -5.51 -9.00 -8.13
N GLU A 76 -6.17 -9.02 -6.96
CA GLU A 76 -7.46 -8.38 -6.75
C GLU A 76 -7.36 -6.86 -6.88
N LEU A 77 -6.31 -6.25 -6.31
CA LEU A 77 -6.03 -4.83 -6.45
C LEU A 77 -5.77 -4.45 -7.90
N ALA A 78 -4.95 -5.23 -8.64
CA ALA A 78 -4.69 -5.02 -10.06
C ALA A 78 -5.97 -5.10 -10.90
N ALA A 79 -6.83 -6.09 -10.63
CA ALA A 79 -8.11 -6.25 -11.32
C ALA A 79 -9.05 -5.04 -11.10
N MET A 80 -9.10 -4.52 -9.87
CA MET A 80 -9.91 -3.33 -9.56
C MET A 80 -9.38 -2.09 -10.27
N LEU A 81 -8.05 -1.88 -10.29
CA LEU A 81 -7.43 -0.77 -11.02
C LEU A 81 -7.66 -0.87 -12.53
N THR A 82 -7.71 -2.08 -13.06
CA THR A 82 -8.03 -2.35 -14.48
C THR A 82 -9.49 -2.03 -14.81
N ALA A 83 -10.41 -2.46 -13.94
CA ALA A 83 -11.86 -2.30 -14.14
C ALA A 83 -12.33 -0.85 -13.99
N HIS A 84 -11.59 -0.03 -13.26
CA HIS A 84 -11.95 1.36 -12.96
C HIS A 84 -10.88 2.33 -13.49
N PRO A 85 -11.07 2.87 -14.73
CA PRO A 85 -10.12 3.82 -15.32
C PRO A 85 -10.01 5.14 -14.56
N ASP A 86 -11.08 5.60 -13.90
CA ASP A 86 -11.04 6.79 -13.05
C ASP A 86 -10.40 6.46 -11.69
N ALA A 87 -9.50 7.33 -11.22
CA ALA A 87 -8.76 7.12 -9.97
C ALA A 87 -9.69 7.12 -8.74
N GLY A 88 -10.71 7.99 -8.73
CA GLY A 88 -11.69 8.07 -7.66
C GLY A 88 -12.58 6.82 -7.60
N ASP A 89 -13.06 6.36 -8.76
CA ASP A 89 -13.86 5.14 -8.87
C ASP A 89 -13.06 3.91 -8.42
N ALA A 90 -11.78 3.82 -8.83
CA ALA A 90 -10.88 2.74 -8.40
C ALA A 90 -10.68 2.74 -6.88
N ALA A 91 -10.40 3.89 -6.30
CA ALA A 91 -10.26 4.02 -4.84
C ALA A 91 -11.56 3.64 -4.11
N GLY A 92 -12.71 4.11 -4.61
CA GLY A 92 -14.03 3.77 -4.08
C GLY A 92 -14.33 2.27 -4.13
N ALA A 93 -14.01 1.61 -5.25
CA ALA A 93 -14.20 0.17 -5.42
C ALA A 93 -13.33 -0.65 -4.44
N ILE A 94 -12.05 -0.27 -4.27
CA ILE A 94 -11.14 -0.92 -3.32
C ILE A 94 -11.67 -0.79 -1.89
N ILE A 95 -12.06 0.41 -1.46
CA ILE A 95 -12.63 0.63 -0.12
C ILE A 95 -13.93 -0.16 0.07
N ALA A 96 -14.81 -0.21 -0.92
CA ALA A 96 -16.04 -0.98 -0.85
C ALA A 96 -15.79 -2.49 -0.67
N ALA A 97 -14.81 -3.03 -1.39
CA ALA A 97 -14.41 -4.43 -1.26
C ALA A 97 -13.84 -4.76 0.12
N VAL A 98 -12.98 -3.89 0.66
CA VAL A 98 -12.39 -4.07 1.99
C VAL A 98 -13.43 -3.92 3.10
N LYS A 99 -14.37 -2.99 2.98
CA LYS A 99 -15.36 -2.66 4.02
C LYS A 99 -16.17 -3.87 4.49
N SER A 100 -16.43 -4.83 3.62
CA SER A 100 -17.17 -6.04 3.94
C SER A 100 -16.41 -7.05 4.81
N VAL A 101 -15.06 -6.96 4.84
CA VAL A 101 -14.15 -7.89 5.52
C VAL A 101 -13.17 -7.18 6.46
N ALA A 102 -13.34 -5.86 6.63
CA ALA A 102 -12.43 -5.03 7.41
C ALA A 102 -12.44 -5.42 8.89
N THR A 103 -11.24 -5.56 9.43
CA THR A 103 -10.97 -5.70 10.88
C THR A 103 -10.11 -4.54 11.39
N ASP A 104 -9.75 -3.59 10.50
CA ASP A 104 -8.89 -2.46 10.76
C ASP A 104 -9.30 -1.25 9.90
N ASN A 105 -8.72 -0.09 10.19
CA ASN A 105 -8.88 1.11 9.38
C ASN A 105 -8.24 0.90 8.00
N ALA A 106 -8.92 1.29 6.95
CA ALA A 106 -8.46 1.17 5.59
C ALA A 106 -8.38 2.54 4.91
N THR A 107 -7.22 2.86 4.36
CA THR A 107 -6.99 4.08 3.58
C THR A 107 -6.41 3.72 2.23
N VAL A 108 -6.93 4.36 1.17
CA VAL A 108 -6.46 4.20 -0.21
C VAL A 108 -6.30 5.56 -0.86
N LEU A 109 -5.23 5.69 -1.64
CA LEU A 109 -5.01 6.79 -2.56
C LEU A 109 -4.60 6.22 -3.92
N VAL A 110 -5.31 6.59 -4.97
CA VAL A 110 -4.96 6.26 -6.37
C VAL A 110 -4.55 7.55 -7.08
N VAL A 111 -3.42 7.51 -7.76
CA VAL A 111 -2.84 8.67 -8.48
C VAL A 111 -2.53 8.26 -9.91
N ASP A 112 -3.12 8.94 -10.88
CA ASP A 112 -2.77 8.82 -12.29
C ASP A 112 -1.55 9.70 -12.60
N LEU A 113 -0.56 9.15 -13.33
CA LEU A 113 0.71 9.82 -13.66
C LEU A 113 0.70 10.44 -15.05
#